data_189e5220506b709896fd6b2a3fa81cac
#
_entry.id   189e5220506b709896fd6b2a3fa81cac
#
_cell.length_a   1.000
_cell.length_b   1.000
_cell.length_c   1.000
_cell.angle_alpha   90.00
_cell.angle_beta   90.00
_cell.angle_gamma   90.00
#
_symmetry.space_group_name_H-M   'P 1'
#
loop_
_entity.id
_entity.type
_entity.pdbx_description
1 polymer ?
#
loop_
_entity_poly.entity_id
_entity_poly.type
_entity_poly.pdbx_seq_one_letter_code
_entity_poly.pdbx_strand_id
1 'polypeptide(L)'
;MCIRDSPLLFGPDGKKLSKRHGDTSVSAFKDKGILPESLFNYMCLLGWSPGNDLEIFDKKLAIEKFDLKNVLPNPAIFDTKKLLWMNGQYIRDTEDKIFKKLFLNSIQDSISRDLFDEELNRIDKIVKSVQERLETMNDIKEQVMFLLDEPFEINSDDWSDVNTEDGQQYMKNVREKFMSANNFDLDDIEVIMREELKALDIKPKIGFQITRVAVTGTKVSPPLFESIYALGKETTIARLAESIEDL
;
A
#
# COMPACT_ATOMS: atom_id res chain seq x y z
N MET A 1 -6.26 49.48 2.67
CA MET A 1 -5.90 48.16 2.08
C MET A 1 -5.54 47.24 3.26
N CYS A 2 -6.39 46.30 3.60
CA CYS A 2 -6.07 45.38 4.67
C CYS A 2 -5.16 44.28 4.09
N ILE A 3 -3.86 44.39 4.33
CA ILE A 3 -2.90 43.29 4.06
C ILE A 3 -3.10 42.29 5.18
N ARG A 4 -3.51 41.06 4.83
CA ARG A 4 -3.55 39.97 5.77
C ARG A 4 -2.41 39.02 5.43
N ASP A 5 -1.52 38.86 6.38
CA ASP A 5 -0.39 37.96 6.22
C ASP A 5 -0.90 36.52 6.34
N SER A 6 -0.75 35.75 5.27
CA SER A 6 -0.89 34.29 5.35
C SER A 6 0.31 33.69 6.07
N PRO A 7 0.17 32.55 6.76
CA PRO A 7 1.28 31.93 7.46
C PRO A 7 2.42 31.59 6.50
N LEU A 8 3.66 31.78 6.97
CA LEU A 8 4.83 31.24 6.30
C LEU A 8 4.92 29.74 6.56
N LEU A 9 5.23 28.98 5.52
CA LEU A 9 5.46 27.55 5.64
C LEU A 9 6.93 27.26 5.91
N PHE A 10 7.16 26.43 6.91
CA PHE A 10 8.49 25.96 7.32
C PHE A 10 8.61 24.45 7.04
N GLY A 11 9.81 24.01 6.71
CA GLY A 11 10.12 22.60 6.65
C GLY A 11 10.31 21.99 8.05
N PRO A 12 10.48 20.66 8.13
CA PRO A 12 10.70 19.97 9.41
C PRO A 12 12.01 20.39 10.11
N ASP A 13 12.93 21.03 9.39
CA ASP A 13 14.18 21.59 9.92
C ASP A 13 14.01 23.00 10.53
N GLY A 14 12.78 23.50 10.58
CA GLY A 14 12.46 24.85 11.09
C GLY A 14 12.88 26.00 10.18
N LYS A 15 13.30 25.71 8.94
CA LYS A 15 13.63 26.74 7.93
C LYS A 15 12.46 26.94 6.98
N LYS A 16 12.41 28.14 6.38
CA LYS A 16 11.38 28.45 5.38
C LYS A 16 11.32 27.34 4.30
N LEU A 17 10.13 26.84 4.04
CA LEU A 17 9.90 25.83 3.01
C LEU A 17 10.42 26.32 1.66
N SER A 18 11.22 25.52 1.00
CA SER A 18 11.89 25.85 -0.26
C SER A 18 12.16 24.58 -1.07
N LYS A 19 12.62 24.74 -2.31
CA LYS A 19 13.02 23.63 -3.20
C LYS A 19 14.07 22.68 -2.58
N ARG A 20 14.80 23.10 -1.53
CA ARG A 20 15.73 22.24 -0.79
C ARG A 20 15.05 21.15 0.02
N HIS A 21 13.75 21.31 0.33
CA HIS A 21 12.91 20.35 1.02
C HIS A 21 12.18 19.42 0.04
N GLY A 22 12.61 19.38 -1.21
CA GLY A 22 11.97 18.68 -2.31
C GLY A 22 11.10 19.61 -3.15
N ASP A 23 10.61 19.11 -4.27
CA ASP A 23 9.65 19.84 -5.07
C ASP A 23 8.31 19.91 -4.33
N THR A 24 7.86 21.14 -4.08
CA THR A 24 6.63 21.49 -3.36
C THR A 24 5.58 22.07 -4.29
N SER A 25 5.72 21.87 -5.60
CA SER A 25 4.69 22.23 -6.57
C SER A 25 3.49 21.28 -6.48
N VAL A 26 2.31 21.75 -6.89
CA VAL A 26 1.10 20.92 -6.94
C VAL A 26 1.31 19.70 -7.85
N SER A 27 2.03 19.89 -8.97
CA SER A 27 2.38 18.79 -9.88
C SER A 27 3.23 17.71 -9.18
N ALA A 28 4.21 18.11 -8.38
CA ALA A 28 5.06 17.17 -7.66
C ALA A 28 4.28 16.33 -6.62
N PHE A 29 3.26 16.90 -5.98
CA PHE A 29 2.38 16.13 -5.11
C PHE A 29 1.51 15.14 -5.89
N LYS A 30 1.00 15.54 -7.06
CA LYS A 30 0.32 14.60 -7.97
C LYS A 30 1.23 13.47 -8.38
N ASP A 31 2.48 13.78 -8.78
CA ASP A 31 3.47 12.78 -9.20
C ASP A 31 3.89 11.83 -8.06
N LYS A 32 3.70 12.25 -6.80
CA LYS A 32 3.85 11.41 -5.61
C LYS A 32 2.60 10.60 -5.25
N GLY A 33 1.54 10.65 -6.04
CA GLY A 33 0.32 9.90 -5.80
C GLY A 33 -0.57 10.47 -4.69
N ILE A 34 -0.43 11.79 -4.40
CA ILE A 34 -1.31 12.49 -3.45
C ILE A 34 -2.61 12.90 -4.17
N LEU A 35 -3.75 12.55 -3.58
CA LEU A 35 -5.06 12.92 -4.09
C LEU A 35 -5.31 14.42 -3.95
N PRO A 36 -5.95 15.07 -4.93
CA PRO A 36 -6.19 16.52 -4.89
C PRO A 36 -7.05 16.95 -3.71
N GLU A 37 -8.02 16.14 -3.30
CA GLU A 37 -8.88 16.36 -2.12
C GLU A 37 -8.07 16.37 -0.83
N SER A 38 -7.15 15.43 -0.68
CA SER A 38 -6.26 15.32 0.46
C SER A 38 -5.32 16.53 0.54
N LEU A 39 -4.68 16.88 -0.57
CA LEU A 39 -3.80 18.05 -0.62
C LEU A 39 -4.55 19.33 -0.29
N PHE A 40 -5.77 19.51 -0.84
CA PHE A 40 -6.61 20.67 -0.54
C PHE A 40 -6.93 20.76 0.96
N ASN A 41 -7.41 19.66 1.56
CA ASN A 41 -7.74 19.63 2.99
C ASN A 41 -6.49 19.93 3.84
N TYR A 42 -5.36 19.29 3.55
CA TYR A 42 -4.11 19.53 4.25
C TYR A 42 -3.65 21.00 4.17
N MET A 43 -3.72 21.60 2.97
CA MET A 43 -3.36 23.01 2.77
C MET A 43 -4.26 23.97 3.58
N CYS A 44 -5.55 23.66 3.71
CA CYS A 44 -6.43 24.42 4.58
C CYS A 44 -5.94 24.42 6.02
N LEU A 45 -5.57 23.25 6.56
CA LEU A 45 -5.12 23.08 7.95
C LEU A 45 -3.80 23.79 8.28
N LEU A 46 -2.99 24.17 7.28
CA LEU A 46 -1.75 24.90 7.53
C LEU A 46 -1.97 26.33 8.04
N GLY A 47 -3.16 26.86 7.89
CA GLY A 47 -3.44 28.24 8.37
C GLY A 47 -4.87 28.46 8.83
N TRP A 48 -5.71 27.43 8.78
CA TRP A 48 -7.12 27.52 9.16
C TRP A 48 -7.62 26.16 9.67
N SER A 49 -8.70 26.16 10.45
CA SER A 49 -9.39 24.95 10.91
C SER A 49 -10.90 25.19 10.90
N PRO A 50 -11.71 24.19 10.52
CA PRO A 50 -13.18 24.29 10.62
C PRO A 50 -13.71 24.26 12.06
N GLY A 51 -12.82 23.99 13.05
CA GLY A 51 -13.17 23.84 14.47
C GLY A 51 -13.40 22.38 14.88
N ASN A 52 -13.60 22.18 16.18
CA ASN A 52 -13.90 20.86 16.79
C ASN A 52 -12.85 19.77 16.53
N ASP A 53 -11.58 20.15 16.37
CA ASP A 53 -10.46 19.24 16.07
C ASP A 53 -10.68 18.36 14.82
N LEU A 54 -11.54 18.82 13.90
CA LEU A 54 -11.84 18.12 12.66
C LEU A 54 -10.66 18.25 11.67
N GLU A 55 -10.01 17.13 11.39
CA GLU A 55 -8.84 17.09 10.50
C GLU A 55 -9.17 16.65 9.07
N ILE A 56 -10.18 15.78 8.90
CA ILE A 56 -10.63 15.30 7.59
C ILE A 56 -11.97 15.94 7.26
N PHE A 57 -12.03 16.69 6.16
CA PHE A 57 -13.24 17.35 5.71
C PHE A 57 -13.20 17.60 4.20
N ASP A 58 -14.38 17.62 3.60
CA ASP A 58 -14.53 17.86 2.17
C ASP A 58 -14.46 19.35 1.80
N LYS A 59 -14.31 19.60 0.52
CA LYS A 59 -14.27 20.97 -0.03
C LYS A 59 -15.55 21.74 0.25
N LYS A 60 -16.71 21.06 0.35
CA LYS A 60 -18.00 21.72 0.59
C LYS A 60 -18.04 22.29 2.00
N LEU A 61 -17.63 21.51 3.00
CA LEU A 61 -17.53 21.99 4.38
C LEU A 61 -16.53 23.13 4.52
N ALA A 62 -15.38 23.02 3.83
CA ALA A 62 -14.38 24.09 3.84
C ALA A 62 -14.97 25.40 3.30
N ILE A 63 -15.69 25.39 2.18
CA ILE A 63 -16.33 26.59 1.61
C ILE A 63 -17.39 27.15 2.55
N GLU A 64 -18.19 26.29 3.18
CA GLU A 64 -19.25 26.72 4.10
C GLU A 64 -18.71 27.39 5.38
N LYS A 65 -17.61 26.85 5.92
CA LYS A 65 -17.04 27.27 7.20
C LYS A 65 -15.93 28.29 7.11
N PHE A 66 -15.37 28.51 5.92
CA PHE A 66 -14.21 29.36 5.76
C PHE A 66 -14.54 30.83 6.01
N ASP A 67 -13.84 31.44 6.97
CA ASP A 67 -13.82 32.88 7.22
C ASP A 67 -12.37 33.36 7.32
N LEU A 68 -12.03 34.39 6.53
CA LEU A 68 -10.72 35.02 6.57
C LEU A 68 -10.32 35.50 7.97
N LYS A 69 -11.27 35.85 8.83
CA LYS A 69 -11.00 36.25 10.22
C LYS A 69 -10.37 35.15 11.05
N ASN A 70 -10.62 33.89 10.69
CA ASN A 70 -10.15 32.71 11.41
C ASN A 70 -8.81 32.16 10.85
N VAL A 71 -8.25 32.80 9.82
CA VAL A 71 -6.94 32.43 9.31
C VAL A 71 -5.86 32.87 10.28
N LEU A 72 -5.03 31.94 10.72
CA LEU A 72 -3.96 32.18 11.69
C LEU A 72 -2.72 32.75 10.97
N PRO A 73 -2.11 33.83 11.47
CA PRO A 73 -0.90 34.40 10.88
C PRO A 73 0.37 33.65 11.30
N ASN A 74 0.25 32.71 12.24
CA ASN A 74 1.40 31.98 12.79
C ASN A 74 2.05 31.07 11.75
N PRO A 75 3.39 30.96 11.76
CA PRO A 75 4.07 30.01 10.87
C PRO A 75 3.56 28.58 11.06
N ALA A 76 3.38 27.86 9.95
CA ALA A 76 3.00 26.47 9.97
C ALA A 76 4.15 25.60 9.48
N ILE A 77 4.34 24.44 10.13
CA ILE A 77 5.32 23.42 9.70
C ILE A 77 4.64 22.49 8.72
N PHE A 78 5.28 22.29 7.56
CA PHE A 78 4.84 21.32 6.57
C PHE A 78 5.25 19.91 7.03
N ASP A 79 4.28 19.15 7.51
CA ASP A 79 4.46 17.77 7.98
C ASP A 79 4.05 16.78 6.89
N THR A 80 5.03 16.19 6.23
CA THR A 80 4.82 15.19 5.18
C THR A 80 4.14 13.92 5.72
N LYS A 81 4.44 13.52 6.97
CA LYS A 81 3.82 12.32 7.56
C LYS A 81 2.32 12.53 7.76
N LYS A 82 1.93 13.72 8.23
CA LYS A 82 0.53 14.09 8.36
C LYS A 82 -0.18 14.10 7.00
N LEU A 83 0.45 14.64 5.97
CA LEU A 83 -0.11 14.63 4.60
C LEU A 83 -0.31 13.21 4.09
N LEU A 84 0.67 12.32 4.25
CA LEU A 84 0.56 10.91 3.84
C LEU A 84 -0.55 10.19 4.60
N TRP A 85 -0.61 10.36 5.92
CA TRP A 85 -1.71 9.81 6.72
C TRP A 85 -3.09 10.29 6.23
N MET A 86 -3.25 11.60 6.01
CA MET A 86 -4.48 12.16 5.46
C MET A 86 -4.80 11.57 4.09
N ASN A 87 -3.81 11.47 3.22
CA ASN A 87 -3.98 10.90 1.89
C ASN A 87 -4.48 9.45 1.96
N GLY A 88 -3.90 8.65 2.85
CA GLY A 88 -4.38 7.30 3.11
C GLY A 88 -5.84 7.26 3.59
N GLN A 89 -6.30 8.22 4.41
CA GLN A 89 -7.71 8.32 4.78
C GLN A 89 -8.61 8.58 3.57
N TYR A 90 -8.25 9.55 2.71
CA TYR A 90 -9.00 9.85 1.49
C TYR A 90 -9.02 8.68 0.51
N ILE A 91 -7.92 7.91 0.39
CA ILE A 91 -7.88 6.71 -0.43
C ILE A 91 -8.87 5.66 0.12
N ARG A 92 -8.88 5.42 1.43
CA ARG A 92 -9.81 4.47 2.09
C ARG A 92 -11.27 4.86 1.94
N ASP A 93 -11.57 6.16 1.99
CA ASP A 93 -12.93 6.69 1.88
C ASP A 93 -13.40 6.80 0.42
N THR A 94 -12.51 6.54 -0.55
CA THR A 94 -12.89 6.55 -1.98
C THR A 94 -13.85 5.39 -2.29
N GLU A 95 -14.94 5.69 -2.98
CA GLU A 95 -15.92 4.68 -3.41
C GLU A 95 -15.24 3.55 -4.20
N ASP A 96 -15.61 2.30 -3.93
CA ASP A 96 -14.97 1.09 -4.49
C ASP A 96 -14.86 1.12 -6.03
N LYS A 97 -15.90 1.57 -6.73
CA LYS A 97 -15.87 1.67 -8.20
C LYS A 97 -14.89 2.71 -8.72
N ILE A 98 -14.80 3.86 -8.01
CA ILE A 98 -13.88 4.94 -8.37
C ILE A 98 -12.45 4.48 -8.07
N PHE A 99 -12.25 3.91 -6.89
CA PHE A 99 -10.93 3.40 -6.49
C PHE A 99 -10.45 2.32 -7.46
N LYS A 100 -11.28 1.31 -7.79
CA LYS A 100 -10.92 0.25 -8.74
C LYS A 100 -10.49 0.83 -10.10
N LYS A 101 -11.17 1.85 -10.59
CA LYS A 101 -10.77 2.53 -11.84
C LYS A 101 -9.40 3.20 -11.74
N LEU A 102 -9.15 3.94 -10.65
CA LEU A 102 -7.85 4.58 -10.40
C LEU A 102 -6.75 3.54 -10.26
N PHE A 103 -7.03 2.47 -9.55
CA PHE A 103 -6.15 1.33 -9.33
C PHE A 103 -5.72 0.67 -10.66
N LEU A 104 -6.68 0.32 -11.51
CA LEU A 104 -6.41 -0.28 -12.82
C LEU A 104 -5.63 0.66 -13.74
N ASN A 105 -5.95 1.96 -13.73
CA ASN A 105 -5.18 2.94 -14.50
C ASN A 105 -3.71 3.02 -14.02
N SER A 106 -3.48 3.00 -12.69
CA SER A 106 -2.12 3.03 -12.13
C SER A 106 -1.30 1.80 -12.53
N ILE A 107 -1.93 0.62 -12.62
CA ILE A 107 -1.27 -0.58 -13.12
C ILE A 107 -1.00 -0.46 -14.62
N GLN A 108 -2.01 -0.05 -15.39
CA GLN A 108 -1.92 0.08 -16.84
C GLN A 108 -0.80 1.05 -17.26
N ASP A 109 -0.61 2.14 -16.53
CA ASP A 109 0.48 3.10 -16.75
C ASP A 109 1.88 2.48 -16.46
N SER A 110 1.93 1.35 -15.78
CA SER A 110 3.16 0.67 -15.38
C SER A 110 3.57 -0.48 -16.30
N ILE A 111 2.67 -0.92 -17.18
CA ILE A 111 2.91 -2.04 -18.11
C ILE A 111 2.68 -1.59 -19.54
N SER A 112 3.36 -2.26 -20.49
CA SER A 112 3.33 -1.89 -21.93
C SER A 112 2.27 -2.66 -22.73
N ARG A 113 1.37 -3.36 -22.07
CA ARG A 113 0.32 -4.18 -22.68
C ARG A 113 -0.99 -4.07 -21.90
N ASP A 114 -2.07 -4.55 -22.48
CA ASP A 114 -3.34 -4.69 -21.74
C ASP A 114 -3.25 -5.80 -20.69
N LEU A 115 -4.04 -5.67 -19.62
CA LEU A 115 -4.20 -6.71 -18.61
C LEU A 115 -5.01 -7.88 -19.16
N PHE A 116 -4.61 -9.11 -18.84
CA PHE A 116 -5.36 -10.31 -19.17
C PHE A 116 -6.55 -10.51 -18.21
N ASP A 117 -7.57 -11.23 -18.63
CA ASP A 117 -8.76 -11.53 -17.81
C ASP A 117 -8.39 -12.24 -16.50
N GLU A 118 -7.39 -13.11 -16.52
CA GLU A 118 -6.90 -13.80 -15.32
C GLU A 118 -6.24 -12.83 -14.34
N GLU A 119 -5.45 -11.87 -14.83
CA GLU A 119 -4.84 -10.83 -14.00
C GLU A 119 -5.90 -9.92 -13.38
N LEU A 120 -6.91 -9.53 -14.15
CA LEU A 120 -8.06 -8.77 -13.64
C LEU A 120 -8.79 -9.53 -12.53
N ASN A 121 -8.99 -10.84 -12.70
CA ASN A 121 -9.59 -11.69 -11.66
C ASN A 121 -8.72 -11.78 -10.38
N ARG A 122 -7.39 -11.86 -10.51
CA ARG A 122 -6.46 -11.83 -9.36
C ARG A 122 -6.54 -10.47 -8.64
N ILE A 123 -6.52 -9.37 -9.39
CA ILE A 123 -6.62 -8.02 -8.87
C ILE A 123 -7.95 -7.84 -8.11
N ASP A 124 -9.06 -8.30 -8.65
CA ASP A 124 -10.38 -8.15 -8.02
C ASP A 124 -10.46 -8.78 -6.63
N LYS A 125 -9.71 -9.85 -6.39
CA LYS A 125 -9.66 -10.51 -5.09
C LYS A 125 -8.91 -9.71 -4.02
N ILE A 126 -8.03 -8.78 -4.41
CA ILE A 126 -7.12 -8.11 -3.48
C ILE A 126 -7.28 -6.58 -3.43
N VAL A 127 -7.96 -5.98 -4.41
CA VAL A 127 -8.05 -4.53 -4.55
C VAL A 127 -8.51 -3.83 -3.26
N LYS A 128 -9.43 -4.43 -2.52
CA LYS A 128 -9.96 -3.85 -1.27
C LYS A 128 -8.93 -3.86 -0.15
N SER A 129 -8.24 -4.98 0.05
CA SER A 129 -7.21 -5.09 1.09
C SER A 129 -5.98 -4.21 0.79
N VAL A 130 -5.70 -3.94 -0.49
CA VAL A 130 -4.69 -2.96 -0.89
C VAL A 130 -5.17 -1.54 -0.55
N GLN A 131 -6.41 -1.17 -0.92
CA GLN A 131 -6.98 0.15 -0.62
C GLN A 131 -6.83 0.56 0.85
N GLU A 132 -7.05 -0.37 1.76
CA GLU A 132 -6.98 -0.13 3.20
C GLU A 132 -5.57 0.24 3.71
N ARG A 133 -4.53 -0.08 2.94
CA ARG A 133 -3.12 0.06 3.35
C ARG A 133 -2.35 1.15 2.62
N LEU A 134 -2.88 1.67 1.53
CA LEU A 134 -2.20 2.68 0.74
C LEU A 134 -2.05 3.99 1.50
N GLU A 135 -0.87 4.58 1.42
CA GLU A 135 -0.62 5.97 1.77
C GLU A 135 -0.63 6.87 0.53
N THR A 136 -0.19 6.35 -0.62
CA THR A 136 -0.21 7.04 -1.91
C THR A 136 -0.70 6.13 -3.04
N MET A 137 -1.16 6.72 -4.14
CA MET A 137 -1.55 5.94 -5.33
C MET A 137 -0.35 5.28 -6.02
N ASN A 138 0.85 5.78 -5.80
CA ASN A 138 2.07 5.19 -6.36
C ASN A 138 2.44 3.85 -5.72
N ASP A 139 2.00 3.63 -4.47
CA ASP A 139 2.28 2.39 -3.75
C ASP A 139 1.57 1.18 -4.38
N ILE A 140 0.53 1.41 -5.21
CA ILE A 140 -0.22 0.34 -5.89
C ILE A 140 0.71 -0.59 -6.66
N LYS A 141 1.63 -0.03 -7.44
CA LYS A 141 2.53 -0.81 -8.27
C LYS A 141 3.31 -1.84 -7.44
N GLU A 142 3.96 -1.40 -6.38
CA GLU A 142 4.78 -2.27 -5.52
C GLU A 142 3.93 -3.35 -4.83
N GLN A 143 2.65 -3.04 -4.57
CA GLN A 143 1.75 -3.96 -3.87
C GLN A 143 1.17 -5.06 -4.78
N VAL A 144 1.17 -4.92 -6.11
CA VAL A 144 0.39 -5.82 -6.97
C VAL A 144 1.12 -6.37 -8.19
N MET A 145 2.33 -5.91 -8.51
CA MET A 145 3.06 -6.40 -9.70
C MET A 145 3.26 -7.92 -9.68
N PHE A 146 3.35 -8.52 -8.49
CA PHE A 146 3.45 -9.97 -8.33
C PHE A 146 2.22 -10.75 -8.83
N LEU A 147 1.07 -10.09 -9.05
CA LEU A 147 -0.16 -10.72 -9.57
C LEU A 147 -0.18 -10.79 -11.10
N LEU A 148 0.72 -10.08 -11.76
CA LEU A 148 0.77 -10.01 -13.21
C LEU A 148 1.58 -11.16 -13.79
N ASP A 149 1.30 -11.50 -15.04
CA ASP A 149 2.05 -12.49 -15.81
C ASP A 149 3.29 -11.84 -16.47
N GLU A 150 4.01 -11.06 -15.69
CA GLU A 150 5.30 -10.47 -15.98
C GLU A 150 6.42 -11.34 -15.37
N PRO A 151 7.67 -11.18 -15.81
CA PRO A 151 8.78 -11.87 -15.17
C PRO A 151 8.76 -11.63 -13.66
N PHE A 152 8.67 -12.72 -12.91
CA PHE A 152 8.64 -12.69 -11.45
C PHE A 152 10.08 -12.81 -10.93
N GLU A 153 10.50 -11.83 -10.14
CA GLU A 153 11.82 -11.81 -9.53
C GLU A 153 11.69 -11.67 -8.01
N ILE A 154 12.49 -12.43 -7.30
CA ILE A 154 12.62 -12.32 -5.85
C ILE A 154 13.72 -11.30 -5.54
N ASN A 155 13.42 -10.32 -4.68
CA ASN A 155 14.42 -9.39 -4.19
C ASN A 155 15.48 -10.15 -3.37
N SER A 156 16.74 -10.09 -3.81
CA SER A 156 17.84 -10.87 -3.23
C SER A 156 18.12 -10.52 -1.77
N ASP A 157 18.00 -9.24 -1.39
CA ASP A 157 18.24 -8.79 -0.02
C ASP A 157 17.13 -9.29 0.91
N ASP A 158 15.87 -9.16 0.45
CA ASP A 158 14.71 -9.65 1.17
C ASP A 158 14.77 -11.17 1.36
N TRP A 159 15.21 -11.89 0.32
CA TRP A 159 15.37 -13.34 0.38
C TRP A 159 16.45 -13.76 1.37
N SER A 160 17.64 -13.16 1.29
CA SER A 160 18.75 -13.47 2.18
C SER A 160 18.41 -13.29 3.66
N ASP A 161 17.53 -12.33 3.96
CA ASP A 161 17.11 -12.03 5.34
C ASP A 161 16.11 -13.06 5.92
N VAL A 162 15.38 -13.78 5.06
CA VAL A 162 14.31 -14.70 5.49
C VAL A 162 14.62 -16.16 5.19
N ASN A 163 15.57 -16.46 4.31
CA ASN A 163 15.92 -17.81 3.90
C ASN A 163 16.68 -18.52 5.04
N THR A 164 15.98 -19.40 5.73
CA THR A 164 16.48 -20.22 6.86
C THR A 164 16.10 -21.67 6.65
N GLU A 165 16.84 -22.60 7.26
CA GLU A 165 16.53 -24.05 7.20
C GLU A 165 15.09 -24.34 7.68
N ASP A 166 14.68 -23.77 8.81
CA ASP A 166 13.30 -23.90 9.32
C ASP A 166 12.28 -23.37 8.33
N GLY A 167 12.57 -22.22 7.71
CA GLY A 167 11.72 -21.61 6.71
C GLY A 167 11.60 -22.44 5.44
N GLN A 168 12.69 -23.02 4.97
CA GLN A 168 12.72 -23.91 3.81
C GLN A 168 11.90 -25.19 4.07
N GLN A 169 12.09 -25.80 5.24
CA GLN A 169 11.30 -26.98 5.63
C GLN A 169 9.81 -26.66 5.72
N TYR A 170 9.47 -25.50 6.30
CA TYR A 170 8.10 -25.02 6.38
C TYR A 170 7.47 -24.83 4.98
N MET A 171 8.13 -24.13 4.06
CA MET A 171 7.63 -23.94 2.70
C MET A 171 7.42 -25.26 1.96
N LYS A 172 8.34 -26.22 2.12
CA LYS A 172 8.22 -27.55 1.53
C LYS A 172 6.95 -28.25 1.99
N ASN A 173 6.71 -28.27 3.28
CA ASN A 173 5.51 -28.91 3.85
C ASN A 173 4.23 -28.18 3.42
N VAL A 174 4.20 -26.84 3.49
CA VAL A 174 3.05 -26.04 3.04
C VAL A 174 2.74 -26.29 1.57
N ARG A 175 3.77 -26.36 0.71
CA ARG A 175 3.60 -26.69 -0.72
C ARG A 175 2.96 -28.06 -0.90
N GLU A 176 3.42 -29.09 -0.19
CA GLU A 176 2.85 -30.46 -0.26
C GLU A 176 1.38 -30.46 0.17
N LYS A 177 1.03 -29.74 1.24
CA LYS A 177 -0.35 -29.60 1.70
C LYS A 177 -1.22 -28.85 0.69
N PHE A 178 -0.71 -27.77 0.11
CA PHE A 178 -1.43 -27.06 -0.95
C PHE A 178 -1.67 -27.95 -2.18
N MET A 179 -0.71 -28.78 -2.58
CA MET A 179 -0.89 -29.72 -3.69
C MET A 179 -2.05 -30.70 -3.43
N SER A 180 -2.18 -31.22 -2.21
CA SER A 180 -3.19 -32.20 -1.81
C SER A 180 -4.53 -31.59 -1.40
N ALA A 181 -4.61 -30.28 -1.20
CA ALA A 181 -5.83 -29.60 -0.78
C ALA A 181 -6.92 -29.66 -1.88
N ASN A 182 -8.14 -30.02 -1.50
CA ASN A 182 -9.29 -30.04 -2.42
C ASN A 182 -9.83 -28.62 -2.66
N ASN A 183 -9.81 -27.77 -1.64
CA ASN A 183 -10.21 -26.38 -1.70
C ASN A 183 -9.00 -25.47 -1.53
N PHE A 184 -9.12 -24.21 -1.97
CA PHE A 184 -8.05 -23.23 -1.88
C PHE A 184 -8.66 -21.84 -1.67
N ASP A 185 -9.49 -21.70 -0.64
CA ASP A 185 -10.02 -20.42 -0.19
C ASP A 185 -9.17 -19.81 0.93
N LEU A 186 -9.55 -18.61 1.39
CA LEU A 186 -8.79 -17.89 2.41
C LEU A 186 -8.66 -18.68 3.71
N ASP A 187 -9.76 -19.32 4.15
CA ASP A 187 -9.81 -20.05 5.41
C ASP A 187 -8.94 -21.30 5.32
N ASP A 188 -9.02 -22.06 4.22
CA ASP A 188 -8.21 -23.26 3.98
C ASP A 188 -6.71 -22.89 3.94
N ILE A 189 -6.33 -21.82 3.25
CA ILE A 189 -4.95 -21.34 3.16
C ILE A 189 -4.42 -21.01 4.56
N GLU A 190 -5.19 -20.24 5.35
CA GLU A 190 -4.78 -19.85 6.70
C GLU A 190 -4.67 -21.07 7.62
N VAL A 191 -5.62 -21.99 7.59
CA VAL A 191 -5.62 -23.21 8.41
C VAL A 191 -4.41 -24.05 8.09
N ILE A 192 -4.18 -24.39 6.83
CA ILE A 192 -3.01 -25.18 6.39
C ILE A 192 -1.72 -24.55 6.87
N MET A 193 -1.53 -23.27 6.63
CA MET A 193 -0.29 -22.58 6.98
C MET A 193 -0.06 -22.51 8.49
N ARG A 194 -1.11 -22.30 9.29
CA ARG A 194 -1.01 -22.26 10.76
C ARG A 194 -0.81 -23.64 11.38
N GLU A 195 -1.40 -24.69 10.82
CA GLU A 195 -1.21 -26.05 11.28
C GLU A 195 0.23 -26.52 11.06
N GLU A 196 0.84 -26.22 9.90
CA GLU A 196 2.23 -26.55 9.64
C GLU A 196 3.21 -25.80 10.55
N LEU A 197 2.95 -24.56 10.92
CA LEU A 197 3.76 -23.86 11.93
C LEU A 197 3.75 -24.58 13.27
N LYS A 198 2.57 -25.07 13.69
CA LYS A 198 2.44 -25.82 14.95
C LYS A 198 3.11 -27.18 14.86
N ALA A 199 2.97 -27.88 13.75
CA ALA A 199 3.54 -29.21 13.54
C ALA A 199 5.07 -29.19 13.57
N LEU A 200 5.69 -28.12 13.07
CA LEU A 200 7.13 -27.93 13.02
C LEU A 200 7.70 -27.13 14.21
N ASP A 201 6.85 -26.65 15.12
CA ASP A 201 7.20 -25.72 16.22
C ASP A 201 7.96 -24.48 15.74
N ILE A 202 7.55 -23.94 14.58
CA ILE A 202 8.15 -22.76 13.94
C ILE A 202 7.37 -21.49 14.31
N LYS A 203 8.08 -20.41 14.61
CA LYS A 203 7.45 -19.12 14.89
C LYS A 203 6.76 -18.56 13.63
N PRO A 204 5.52 -18.04 13.75
CA PRO A 204 4.76 -17.50 12.62
C PRO A 204 5.55 -16.47 11.78
N LYS A 205 6.40 -15.66 12.42
CA LYS A 205 7.23 -14.70 11.73
C LYS A 205 8.17 -15.37 10.72
N ILE A 206 8.78 -16.50 11.05
CA ILE A 206 9.71 -17.21 10.16
C ILE A 206 8.95 -17.77 8.96
N GLY A 207 7.95 -18.63 9.19
CA GLY A 207 7.23 -19.29 8.12
C GLY A 207 6.45 -18.33 7.22
N PHE A 208 5.80 -17.30 7.79
CA PHE A 208 5.02 -16.35 6.98
C PHE A 208 5.91 -15.38 6.19
N GLN A 209 7.05 -14.94 6.73
CA GLN A 209 7.93 -14.04 5.99
C GLN A 209 8.61 -14.72 4.81
N ILE A 210 9.14 -15.92 4.98
CA ILE A 210 9.78 -16.64 3.87
C ILE A 210 8.76 -16.97 2.79
N THR A 211 7.57 -17.45 3.15
CA THR A 211 6.49 -17.69 2.18
C THR A 211 6.09 -16.42 1.45
N ARG A 212 5.99 -15.30 2.16
CA ARG A 212 5.68 -13.99 1.56
C ARG A 212 6.68 -13.64 0.47
N VAL A 213 7.97 -13.66 0.78
CA VAL A 213 9.01 -13.32 -0.20
C VAL A 213 9.00 -14.30 -1.36
N ALA A 214 8.82 -15.60 -1.11
CA ALA A 214 8.73 -16.62 -2.14
C ALA A 214 7.57 -16.40 -3.13
N VAL A 215 6.40 -15.94 -2.65
CA VAL A 215 5.21 -15.80 -3.52
C VAL A 215 4.99 -14.39 -4.06
N THR A 216 5.50 -13.34 -3.39
CA THR A 216 5.30 -11.94 -3.80
C THR A 216 6.58 -11.23 -4.23
N GLY A 217 7.74 -11.85 -4.04
CA GLY A 217 9.05 -11.28 -4.39
C GLY A 217 9.66 -10.37 -3.33
N THR A 218 8.87 -9.89 -2.35
CA THR A 218 9.32 -8.88 -1.38
C THR A 218 8.76 -9.11 0.02
N LYS A 219 9.39 -8.51 1.04
CA LYS A 219 8.87 -8.50 2.42
C LYS A 219 7.63 -7.63 2.60
N VAL A 220 7.43 -6.63 1.74
CA VAL A 220 6.32 -5.68 1.80
C VAL A 220 5.33 -6.01 0.70
N SER A 221 4.17 -6.54 1.08
CA SER A 221 3.10 -6.92 0.16
C SER A 221 1.76 -6.81 0.88
N PRO A 222 0.62 -6.95 0.19
CA PRO A 222 -0.68 -7.11 0.82
C PRO A 222 -0.71 -8.25 1.84
N PRO A 223 -1.79 -8.46 2.60
CA PRO A 223 -1.88 -9.56 3.54
C PRO A 223 -1.54 -10.89 2.87
N LEU A 224 -0.77 -11.74 3.55
CA LEU A 224 -0.19 -12.95 2.95
C LEU A 224 -1.24 -13.91 2.41
N PHE A 225 -2.27 -14.19 3.18
CA PHE A 225 -3.28 -15.17 2.79
C PHE A 225 -4.10 -14.69 1.60
N GLU A 226 -4.45 -13.39 1.57
CA GLU A 226 -5.12 -12.75 0.45
C GLU A 226 -4.21 -12.72 -0.79
N SER A 227 -2.91 -12.52 -0.63
CA SER A 227 -1.94 -12.57 -1.73
C SER A 227 -1.88 -13.96 -2.35
N ILE A 228 -1.83 -15.02 -1.53
CA ILE A 228 -1.84 -16.42 -1.97
C ILE A 228 -3.18 -16.76 -2.64
N TYR A 229 -4.30 -16.35 -2.04
CA TYR A 229 -5.62 -16.56 -2.62
C TYR A 229 -5.79 -15.87 -3.97
N ALA A 230 -5.28 -14.65 -4.09
CA ALA A 230 -5.33 -13.88 -5.34
C ALA A 230 -4.49 -14.54 -6.44
N LEU A 231 -3.26 -14.98 -6.13
CA LEU A 231 -2.40 -15.72 -7.06
C LEU A 231 -3.03 -17.01 -7.58
N GLY A 232 -3.79 -17.69 -6.71
CA GLY A 232 -4.34 -19.00 -6.98
C GLY A 232 -3.37 -20.14 -6.69
N LYS A 233 -3.93 -21.36 -6.64
CA LYS A 233 -3.23 -22.57 -6.19
C LYS A 233 -2.01 -22.90 -7.06
N GLU A 234 -2.19 -22.93 -8.37
CA GLU A 234 -1.15 -23.36 -9.32
C GLU A 234 0.08 -22.46 -9.30
N THR A 235 -0.14 -21.12 -9.41
CA THR A 235 0.94 -20.14 -9.38
C THR A 235 1.67 -20.15 -8.04
N THR A 236 0.93 -20.27 -6.93
CA THR A 236 1.53 -20.34 -5.59
C THR A 236 2.44 -21.56 -5.46
N ILE A 237 1.96 -22.75 -5.86
CA ILE A 237 2.74 -23.99 -5.81
C ILE A 237 4.00 -23.92 -6.67
N ALA A 238 3.90 -23.32 -7.86
CA ALA A 238 5.04 -23.15 -8.76
C ALA A 238 6.12 -22.23 -8.15
N ARG A 239 5.74 -21.06 -7.62
CA ARG A 239 6.67 -20.12 -6.98
C ARG A 239 7.34 -20.70 -5.73
N LEU A 240 6.58 -21.44 -4.91
CA LEU A 240 7.16 -22.15 -3.78
C LEU A 240 8.16 -23.21 -4.24
N ALA A 241 7.88 -23.93 -5.33
CA ALA A 241 8.80 -24.94 -5.87
C ALA A 241 10.12 -24.32 -6.36
N GLU A 242 10.06 -23.17 -7.02
CA GLU A 242 11.23 -22.43 -7.50
C GLU A 242 12.08 -21.84 -6.38
N SER A 243 11.44 -21.55 -5.22
CA SER A 243 12.11 -20.96 -4.06
C SER A 243 12.67 -22.01 -3.07
N ILE A 244 12.24 -23.26 -3.17
CA ILE A 244 12.74 -24.34 -2.33
C ILE A 244 14.06 -24.83 -2.90
N GLU A 245 15.11 -24.68 -2.12
CA GLU A 245 16.43 -25.26 -2.44
C GLU A 245 16.40 -26.78 -2.28
N ASP A 246 17.02 -27.49 -3.20
CA ASP A 246 17.29 -28.92 -3.02
C ASP A 246 18.31 -29.08 -1.87
N LEU A 247 17.86 -29.52 -0.70
CA LEU A 247 18.66 -29.81 0.48
C LEU A 247 19.44 -31.09 0.30
#